data_cb0de3c9db77125130fd53643fef8d0a
#
_entry.id   cb0de3c9db77125130fd53643fef8d0a
#
_cell.length_a   1.000
_cell.length_b   1.000
_cell.length_c   1.000
_cell.angle_alpha   90.00
_cell.angle_beta   90.00
_cell.angle_gamma   90.00
#
_symmetry.space_group_name_H-M   'P 1'
#
loop_
_entity.id
_entity.type
_entity.pdbx_description
1 polymer ?
#
loop_
_entity_poly.entity_id
_entity_poly.type
_entity_poly.pdbx_seq_one_letter_code
_entity_poly.pdbx_strand_id
1 'polypeptide(L)'
;MWAVPGLVTLAITLVGLGHAQPWRDELATWSAASRPLPDLVRLTRTIDAATGPYYLLMHGWTAVAGTSPTALRLPSALAMATAAALTARLGARLAGDRAGLLAGLLFAVLPTTSRYGQEARPYALATLLAALATLLLVDALCRPSRRRWAGYAVAVAALGLLHLIALTLLAAHAVAVLLTAARGPTAAGLGPADQPRPDTLDPSPPGDPGAEAGHLAGGAAPASGRRVLAWWLLALLPAVALVTPLASTARGQRGRQLDWVDPARLPDLVSLPGGLAQSGVVGGFLLGLAALGAVRLGRRALLPGAAALLPVLLLFTAGTLVPLWVTRYLLFIVPFGCLLAGAALAAATPAGTRSAVAAPLESAPPETAPPETAPARTGLGAALAVIALAGLLGLPDQAALRRTHEWPRSAPVDYAGAARIVAAGARPGDAIVYSPRDGWLFPDLGLAYHLGSRLPRDVLVVRDQRADASLWATECGDPARCLAGVDRVWLVVTGHRADPVAAVPGAKGEALRDRFTVRQVWPRPGLTVALLAR
;
A
#
# COMPACT_ATOMS: atom_id res chain seq x y z
N MET A 1 10.47 19.36 -9.68
CA MET A 1 9.05 19.33 -9.29
C MET A 1 8.59 17.99 -8.68
N TRP A 2 8.87 16.84 -9.28
CA TRP A 2 8.44 15.53 -8.76
C TRP A 2 8.99 15.14 -7.37
N ALA A 3 10.13 15.66 -6.94
CA ALA A 3 10.69 15.38 -5.61
C ALA A 3 9.90 16.02 -4.46
N VAL A 4 9.21 17.14 -4.70
CA VAL A 4 8.46 17.88 -3.67
C VAL A 4 7.38 17.00 -3.01
N PRO A 5 6.48 16.32 -3.76
CA PRO A 5 5.53 15.40 -3.15
C PRO A 5 6.17 14.28 -2.33
N GLY A 6 7.31 13.75 -2.81
CA GLY A 6 8.06 12.74 -2.07
C GLY A 6 8.56 13.26 -0.72
N LEU A 7 9.16 14.45 -0.69
CA LEU A 7 9.65 15.07 0.56
C LEU A 7 8.50 15.40 1.52
N VAL A 8 7.38 15.92 1.00
CA VAL A 8 6.17 16.18 1.81
C VAL A 8 5.64 14.88 2.42
N THR A 9 5.53 13.82 1.60
CA THR A 9 5.09 12.50 2.08
C THR A 9 6.03 11.95 3.14
N LEU A 10 7.34 12.06 2.93
CA LEU A 10 8.34 11.61 3.90
C LEU A 10 8.20 12.36 5.22
N ALA A 11 8.10 13.69 5.18
CA ALA A 11 7.91 14.51 6.36
C ALA A 11 6.65 14.10 7.14
N ILE A 12 5.50 13.94 6.44
CA ILE A 12 4.23 13.54 7.05
C ILE A 12 4.33 12.14 7.67
N THR A 13 4.95 11.18 6.99
CA THR A 13 5.03 9.79 7.45
C THR A 13 6.04 9.60 8.59
N LEU A 14 7.08 10.42 8.66
CA LEU A 14 8.05 10.35 9.77
C LEU A 14 7.49 10.90 11.10
N VAL A 15 6.51 11.82 11.04
CA VAL A 15 5.87 12.34 12.26
C VAL A 15 5.15 11.23 13.00
N GLY A 16 5.63 10.88 14.19
CA GLY A 16 5.04 9.87 15.06
C GLY A 16 5.21 8.42 14.56
N LEU A 17 6.18 8.14 13.68
CA LEU A 17 6.41 6.81 13.08
C LEU A 17 6.53 5.68 14.11
N GLY A 18 7.16 5.94 15.26
CA GLY A 18 7.35 4.99 16.35
C GLY A 18 6.31 5.08 17.47
N HIS A 19 5.29 5.96 17.36
CA HIS A 19 4.39 6.25 18.47
C HIS A 19 3.41 5.12 18.78
N ALA A 20 2.68 4.64 17.76
CA ALA A 20 1.77 3.52 17.94
C ALA A 20 2.57 2.22 18.19
N GLN A 21 2.11 1.42 19.16
CA GLN A 21 2.68 0.08 19.35
C GLN A 21 2.50 -0.78 18.10
N PRO A 22 3.34 -1.81 17.88
CA PRO A 22 3.11 -2.78 16.81
C PRO A 22 1.77 -3.49 17.01
N TRP A 23 0.99 -3.57 15.95
CA TRP A 23 -0.26 -4.33 15.95
C TRP A 23 -0.02 -5.75 15.42
N ARG A 24 -1.04 -6.60 15.52
CA ARG A 24 -0.91 -8.05 15.25
C ARG A 24 -0.18 -8.40 13.94
N ASP A 25 -0.46 -7.70 12.83
CA ASP A 25 0.19 -7.98 11.55
C ASP A 25 1.68 -7.55 11.55
N GLU A 26 2.04 -6.51 12.31
CA GLU A 26 3.43 -6.10 12.50
C GLU A 26 4.17 -7.03 13.47
N LEU A 27 3.48 -7.57 14.48
CA LEU A 27 4.03 -8.60 15.38
C LEU A 27 4.35 -9.89 14.61
N ALA A 28 3.48 -10.29 13.67
CA ALA A 28 3.77 -11.41 12.76
C ALA A 28 5.01 -11.11 11.88
N THR A 29 5.12 -9.88 11.35
CA THR A 29 6.30 -9.45 10.59
C THR A 29 7.57 -9.48 11.45
N TRP A 30 7.51 -8.94 12.67
CA TRP A 30 8.62 -8.97 13.62
C TRP A 30 9.03 -10.40 13.97
N SER A 31 8.07 -11.26 14.32
CA SER A 31 8.31 -12.66 14.66
C SER A 31 8.97 -13.41 13.49
N ALA A 32 8.50 -13.19 12.26
CA ALA A 32 9.07 -13.82 11.07
C ALA A 32 10.48 -13.29 10.77
N ALA A 33 10.66 -11.97 10.73
CA ALA A 33 11.93 -11.32 10.39
C ALA A 33 13.06 -11.57 11.40
N SER A 34 12.71 -11.80 12.68
CA SER A 34 13.67 -12.07 13.74
C SER A 34 14.18 -13.52 13.78
N ARG A 35 13.66 -14.42 12.92
CA ARG A 35 14.08 -15.82 12.85
C ARG A 35 15.39 -15.97 12.08
N PRO A 36 16.21 -17.00 12.37
CA PRO A 36 17.25 -17.43 11.44
C PRO A 36 16.68 -17.75 10.07
N LEU A 37 17.44 -17.50 9.01
CA LEU A 37 16.98 -17.68 7.63
C LEU A 37 16.36 -19.06 7.32
N PRO A 38 16.94 -20.20 7.77
CA PRO A 38 16.32 -21.51 7.55
C PRO A 38 14.93 -21.64 8.19
N ASP A 39 14.74 -21.05 9.38
CA ASP A 39 13.47 -21.09 10.11
C ASP A 39 12.43 -20.20 9.45
N LEU A 40 12.86 -19.05 8.90
CA LEU A 40 12.02 -18.17 8.11
C LEU A 40 11.52 -18.87 6.83
N VAL A 41 12.41 -19.55 6.12
CA VAL A 41 12.03 -20.34 4.93
C VAL A 41 11.08 -21.48 5.29
N ARG A 42 11.29 -22.17 6.41
CA ARG A 42 10.35 -23.20 6.89
C ARG A 42 8.98 -22.61 7.22
N LEU A 43 8.93 -21.45 7.89
CA LEU A 43 7.69 -20.74 8.18
C LEU A 43 6.87 -20.48 6.90
N THR A 44 7.50 -19.94 5.84
CA THR A 44 6.79 -19.60 4.59
C THR A 44 6.28 -20.83 3.83
N ARG A 45 6.79 -22.01 4.11
CA ARG A 45 6.28 -23.28 3.55
C ARG A 45 5.03 -23.79 4.28
N THR A 46 4.82 -23.38 5.53
CA THR A 46 3.69 -23.83 6.36
C THR A 46 2.57 -22.79 6.40
N ILE A 47 2.91 -21.50 6.50
CA ILE A 47 1.95 -20.41 6.57
C ILE A 47 2.56 -19.13 6.00
N ASP A 48 1.68 -18.21 5.54
CA ASP A 48 2.00 -16.84 5.13
C ASP A 48 3.03 -16.74 3.98
N ALA A 49 3.03 -17.73 3.08
CA ALA A 49 3.90 -17.76 1.90
C ALA A 49 3.79 -16.48 1.08
N ALA A 50 2.58 -15.93 0.91
CA ALA A 50 2.36 -14.71 0.14
C ALA A 50 3.13 -13.49 0.68
N THR A 51 3.42 -13.47 1.98
CA THR A 51 4.21 -12.41 2.64
C THR A 51 5.69 -12.79 2.75
N GLY A 52 6.07 -14.03 2.43
CA GLY A 52 7.41 -14.58 2.58
C GLY A 52 8.52 -13.70 1.99
N PRO A 53 8.43 -13.24 0.73
CA PRO A 53 9.46 -12.35 0.15
C PRO A 53 9.59 -11.02 0.90
N TYR A 54 8.51 -10.48 1.44
CA TYR A 54 8.55 -9.31 2.31
C TYR A 54 9.26 -9.62 3.64
N TYR A 55 9.00 -10.78 4.24
CA TYR A 55 9.69 -11.20 5.47
C TYR A 55 11.20 -11.38 5.25
N LEU A 56 11.61 -11.88 4.08
CA LEU A 56 13.04 -11.96 3.72
C LEU A 56 13.68 -10.58 3.61
N LEU A 57 13.01 -9.61 2.99
CA LEU A 57 13.46 -8.23 2.95
C LEU A 57 13.59 -7.65 4.36
N MET A 58 12.58 -7.86 5.20
CA MET A 58 12.58 -7.36 6.57
C MET A 58 13.61 -8.07 7.46
N HIS A 59 13.91 -9.34 7.22
CA HIS A 59 14.99 -10.06 7.90
C HIS A 59 16.34 -9.38 7.67
N GLY A 60 16.70 -9.09 6.40
CA GLY A 60 17.93 -8.36 6.09
C GLY A 60 17.92 -6.94 6.65
N TRP A 61 16.77 -6.25 6.60
CA TRP A 61 16.63 -4.89 7.13
C TRP A 61 16.79 -4.84 8.65
N THR A 62 16.11 -5.72 9.38
CA THR A 62 16.15 -5.72 10.86
C THR A 62 17.51 -6.15 11.42
N ALA A 63 18.30 -6.92 10.67
CA ALA A 63 19.67 -7.25 11.03
C ALA A 63 20.58 -6.00 11.11
N VAL A 64 20.26 -4.95 10.33
CA VAL A 64 21.04 -3.70 10.29
C VAL A 64 20.38 -2.60 11.13
N ALA A 65 19.06 -2.43 11.02
CA ALA A 65 18.33 -1.31 11.60
C ALA A 65 17.71 -1.62 12.98
N GLY A 66 17.70 -2.90 13.39
CA GLY A 66 17.03 -3.35 14.61
C GLY A 66 15.52 -3.51 14.46
N THR A 67 14.84 -3.74 15.58
CA THR A 67 13.42 -4.13 15.62
C THR A 67 12.51 -3.12 16.34
N SER A 68 12.98 -1.88 16.57
CA SER A 68 12.10 -0.83 17.11
C SER A 68 10.93 -0.54 16.18
N PRO A 69 9.79 -0.02 16.67
CA PRO A 69 8.65 0.33 15.82
C PRO A 69 9.03 1.25 14.67
N THR A 70 9.92 2.23 14.94
CA THR A 70 10.46 3.14 13.92
C THR A 70 11.27 2.40 12.86
N ALA A 71 12.18 1.51 13.28
CA ALA A 71 12.99 0.72 12.36
C ALA A 71 12.13 -0.19 11.47
N LEU A 72 11.15 -0.89 12.06
CA LEU A 72 10.25 -1.77 11.31
C LEU A 72 9.45 -1.03 10.23
N ARG A 73 9.03 0.23 10.48
CA ARG A 73 8.16 1.02 9.61
C ARG A 73 8.90 1.89 8.60
N LEU A 74 10.19 2.17 8.83
CA LEU A 74 10.97 3.08 7.97
C LEU A 74 10.99 2.66 6.47
N PRO A 75 11.12 1.37 6.10
CA PRO A 75 11.02 0.95 4.70
C PRO A 75 9.69 1.35 4.04
N SER A 76 8.57 1.26 4.77
CA SER A 76 7.25 1.66 4.28
C SER A 76 7.13 3.19 4.12
N ALA A 77 7.69 3.99 5.04
CA ALA A 77 7.72 5.44 4.93
C ALA A 77 8.51 5.90 3.68
N LEU A 78 9.69 5.31 3.46
CA LEU A 78 10.50 5.57 2.27
C LEU A 78 9.80 5.13 0.99
N ALA A 79 9.14 3.98 1.01
CA ALA A 79 8.37 3.47 -0.13
C ALA A 79 7.21 4.40 -0.51
N MET A 80 6.43 4.89 0.47
CA MET A 80 5.33 5.83 0.21
C MET A 80 5.84 7.18 -0.30
N ALA A 81 6.93 7.70 0.25
CA ALA A 81 7.56 8.92 -0.23
C ALA A 81 8.00 8.78 -1.70
N THR A 82 8.62 7.65 -2.04
CA THR A 82 9.03 7.35 -3.41
C THR A 82 7.80 7.15 -4.32
N ALA A 83 6.74 6.50 -3.84
CA ALA A 83 5.49 6.34 -4.58
C ALA A 83 4.84 7.70 -4.92
N ALA A 84 4.85 8.68 -3.98
CA ALA A 84 4.39 10.04 -4.24
C ALA A 84 5.20 10.73 -5.34
N ALA A 85 6.52 10.61 -5.31
CA ALA A 85 7.40 11.15 -6.33
C ALA A 85 7.18 10.50 -7.71
N LEU A 86 6.97 9.16 -7.74
CA LEU A 86 6.66 8.43 -8.95
C LEU A 86 5.27 8.76 -9.49
N THR A 87 4.28 8.97 -8.62
CA THR A 87 2.94 9.44 -9.00
C THR A 87 3.02 10.80 -9.68
N ALA A 88 3.79 11.74 -9.10
CA ALA A 88 4.03 13.04 -9.72
C ALA A 88 4.73 12.92 -11.07
N ARG A 89 5.76 12.07 -11.17
CA ARG A 89 6.50 11.85 -12.41
C ARG A 89 5.65 11.19 -13.50
N LEU A 90 4.84 10.20 -13.14
CA LEU A 90 3.92 9.56 -14.06
C LEU A 90 2.83 10.55 -14.54
N GLY A 91 2.29 11.35 -13.62
CA GLY A 91 1.34 12.41 -13.92
C GLY A 91 1.92 13.46 -14.88
N ALA A 92 3.18 13.87 -14.66
CA ALA A 92 3.88 14.80 -15.56
C ALA A 92 4.04 14.21 -16.97
N ARG A 93 4.27 12.91 -17.09
CA ARG A 93 4.38 12.22 -18.40
C ARG A 93 3.05 12.12 -19.14
N LEU A 94 1.95 11.90 -18.43
CA LEU A 94 0.63 11.63 -19.05
C LEU A 94 -0.25 12.87 -19.17
N ALA A 95 -0.12 13.82 -18.23
CA ALA A 95 -1.04 14.95 -18.11
C ALA A 95 -0.35 16.32 -17.95
N GLY A 96 0.99 16.36 -17.98
CA GLY A 96 1.80 17.58 -17.82
C GLY A 96 2.25 17.83 -16.37
N ASP A 97 3.28 18.67 -16.22
CA ASP A 97 4.00 18.89 -14.96
C ASP A 97 3.11 19.37 -13.80
N ARG A 98 2.16 20.26 -14.09
CA ARG A 98 1.20 20.75 -13.09
C ARG A 98 0.32 19.62 -12.57
N ALA A 99 -0.26 18.83 -13.47
CA ALA A 99 -1.10 17.68 -13.10
C ALA A 99 -0.31 16.66 -12.27
N GLY A 100 0.93 16.41 -12.65
CA GLY A 100 1.83 15.54 -11.91
C GLY A 100 2.12 16.03 -10.49
N LEU A 101 2.49 17.31 -10.34
CA LEU A 101 2.75 17.91 -9.03
C LEU A 101 1.51 17.81 -8.13
N LEU A 102 0.34 18.20 -8.64
CA LEU A 102 -0.91 18.18 -7.88
C LEU A 102 -1.35 16.75 -7.51
N ALA A 103 -1.15 15.79 -8.42
CA ALA A 103 -1.40 14.38 -8.15
C ALA A 103 -0.52 13.83 -7.00
N GLY A 104 0.77 14.14 -7.03
CA GLY A 104 1.69 13.73 -5.97
C GLY A 104 1.42 14.39 -4.62
N LEU A 105 1.08 15.69 -4.61
CA LEU A 105 0.70 16.41 -3.39
C LEU A 105 -0.63 15.90 -2.82
N LEU A 106 -1.62 15.63 -3.69
CA LEU A 106 -2.87 15.01 -3.25
C LEU A 106 -2.62 13.64 -2.60
N PHE A 107 -1.80 12.79 -3.25
CA PHE A 107 -1.38 11.52 -2.67
C PHE A 107 -0.73 11.70 -1.29
N ALA A 108 0.14 12.71 -1.12
CA ALA A 108 0.86 12.97 0.13
C ALA A 108 -0.07 13.24 1.32
N VAL A 109 -1.19 13.96 1.10
CA VAL A 109 -2.11 14.37 2.18
C VAL A 109 -3.20 13.34 2.49
N LEU A 110 -3.31 12.25 1.72
CA LEU A 110 -4.32 11.22 1.99
C LEU A 110 -4.05 10.50 3.33
N PRO A 111 -5.07 10.25 4.16
CA PRO A 111 -4.94 9.46 5.38
C PRO A 111 -4.33 8.08 5.14
N THR A 112 -4.67 7.45 4.02
CA THR A 112 -4.13 6.15 3.61
C THR A 112 -2.61 6.17 3.40
N THR A 113 -2.05 7.24 2.84
CA THR A 113 -0.61 7.41 2.63
C THR A 113 0.13 7.44 3.97
N SER A 114 -0.39 8.20 4.93
CA SER A 114 0.13 8.24 6.29
C SER A 114 0.02 6.87 6.99
N ARG A 115 -1.15 6.22 6.90
CA ARG A 115 -1.42 4.93 7.53
C ARG A 115 -0.46 3.83 7.08
N TYR A 116 -0.38 3.62 5.76
CA TYR A 116 0.44 2.54 5.22
C TYR A 116 1.92 2.90 5.08
N GLY A 117 2.28 4.18 5.13
CA GLY A 117 3.65 4.62 5.33
C GLY A 117 4.18 4.38 6.75
N GLN A 118 3.29 4.20 7.72
CA GLN A 118 3.61 3.90 9.12
C GLN A 118 3.29 2.45 9.51
N GLU A 119 3.25 1.53 8.57
CA GLU A 119 2.94 0.13 8.81
C GLU A 119 4.00 -0.80 8.22
N ALA A 120 4.50 -1.73 9.03
CA ALA A 120 5.48 -2.73 8.61
C ALA A 120 4.82 -3.88 7.85
N ARG A 121 4.25 -3.59 6.66
CA ARG A 121 3.58 -4.53 5.75
C ARG A 121 3.94 -4.20 4.29
N PRO A 122 3.77 -5.13 3.34
CA PRO A 122 4.23 -4.95 1.95
C PRO A 122 3.47 -3.90 1.14
N TYR A 123 2.35 -3.35 1.63
CA TYR A 123 1.45 -2.49 0.86
C TYR A 123 2.10 -1.22 0.30
N ALA A 124 2.95 -0.56 1.10
CA ALA A 124 3.67 0.64 0.66
C ALA A 124 4.65 0.33 -0.49
N LEU A 125 5.38 -0.78 -0.38
CA LEU A 125 6.29 -1.26 -1.42
C LEU A 125 5.53 -1.67 -2.69
N ALA A 126 4.38 -2.34 -2.55
CA ALA A 126 3.54 -2.67 -3.69
C ALA A 126 3.02 -1.42 -4.41
N THR A 127 2.64 -0.37 -3.67
CA THR A 127 2.21 0.92 -4.24
C THR A 127 3.34 1.60 -5.01
N LEU A 128 4.54 1.62 -4.45
CA LEU A 128 5.75 2.10 -5.13
C LEU A 128 6.00 1.35 -6.43
N LEU A 129 6.01 0.01 -6.35
CA LEU A 129 6.32 -0.85 -7.51
C LEU A 129 5.24 -0.78 -8.59
N ALA A 130 3.97 -0.60 -8.24
CA ALA A 130 2.89 -0.40 -9.19
C ALA A 130 3.08 0.90 -9.98
N ALA A 131 3.38 2.01 -9.29
CA ALA A 131 3.68 3.29 -9.93
C ALA A 131 4.95 3.21 -10.80
N LEU A 132 6.01 2.55 -10.30
CA LEU A 132 7.27 2.34 -11.02
C LEU A 132 7.08 1.47 -12.26
N ALA A 133 6.42 0.32 -12.14
CA ALA A 133 6.16 -0.58 -13.27
C ALA A 133 5.36 0.13 -14.37
N THR A 134 4.34 0.90 -14.00
CA THR A 134 3.55 1.67 -14.96
C THR A 134 4.37 2.77 -15.63
N LEU A 135 5.22 3.49 -14.89
CA LEU A 135 6.11 4.51 -15.47
C LEU A 135 7.11 3.87 -16.45
N LEU A 136 7.72 2.74 -16.07
CA LEU A 136 8.66 2.01 -16.93
C LEU A 136 7.98 1.43 -18.18
N LEU A 137 6.72 0.98 -18.06
CA LEU A 137 5.94 0.57 -19.21
C LEU A 137 5.72 1.73 -20.19
N VAL A 138 5.25 2.89 -19.68
CA VAL A 138 5.06 4.11 -20.50
C VAL A 138 6.36 4.48 -21.20
N ASP A 139 7.49 4.50 -20.48
CA ASP A 139 8.80 4.80 -21.07
C ASP A 139 9.26 3.74 -22.08
N ALA A 140 8.92 2.46 -21.89
CA ALA A 140 9.24 1.38 -22.82
C ALA A 140 8.38 1.43 -24.10
N LEU A 141 7.11 1.80 -23.98
CA LEU A 141 6.19 1.93 -25.11
C LEU A 141 6.50 3.18 -25.96
N CYS A 142 6.82 4.32 -25.32
CA CYS A 142 7.15 5.56 -26.04
C CYS A 142 8.56 5.55 -26.65
N ARG A 143 9.53 4.91 -26.00
CA ARG A 143 10.94 4.87 -26.40
C ARG A 143 11.51 3.48 -26.17
N PRO A 144 11.23 2.51 -27.03
CA PRO A 144 11.62 1.11 -26.82
C PRO A 144 13.14 0.93 -26.68
N SER A 145 13.58 0.27 -25.59
CA SER A 145 14.95 -0.16 -25.41
C SER A 145 15.02 -1.39 -24.52
N ARG A 146 16.04 -2.25 -24.70
CA ARG A 146 16.24 -3.46 -23.88
C ARG A 146 16.30 -3.13 -22.38
N ARG A 147 16.98 -2.03 -22.01
CA ARG A 147 17.11 -1.61 -20.60
C ARG A 147 15.76 -1.25 -19.97
N ARG A 148 14.85 -0.57 -20.70
CA ARG A 148 13.53 -0.20 -20.20
C ARG A 148 12.64 -1.41 -20.02
N TRP A 149 12.64 -2.34 -20.99
CA TRP A 149 11.92 -3.60 -20.86
C TRP A 149 12.47 -4.46 -19.72
N ALA A 150 13.78 -4.52 -19.52
CA ALA A 150 14.39 -5.21 -18.38
C ALA A 150 14.00 -4.56 -17.04
N GLY A 151 14.04 -3.22 -16.96
CA GLY A 151 13.56 -2.51 -15.76
C GLY A 151 12.09 -2.78 -15.45
N TYR A 152 11.23 -2.80 -16.47
CA TYR A 152 9.83 -3.16 -16.34
C TYR A 152 9.66 -4.61 -15.85
N ALA A 153 10.40 -5.56 -16.42
CA ALA A 153 10.39 -6.96 -16.02
C ALA A 153 10.73 -7.14 -14.53
N VAL A 154 11.80 -6.48 -14.07
CA VAL A 154 12.22 -6.49 -12.66
C VAL A 154 11.14 -5.88 -11.76
N ALA A 155 10.57 -4.73 -12.16
CA ALA A 155 9.53 -4.06 -11.36
C ALA A 155 8.27 -4.93 -11.24
N VAL A 156 7.82 -5.60 -12.32
CA VAL A 156 6.66 -6.51 -12.30
C VAL A 156 6.94 -7.75 -11.47
N ALA A 157 8.13 -8.36 -11.62
CA ALA A 157 8.51 -9.51 -10.81
C ALA A 157 8.55 -9.16 -9.31
N ALA A 158 9.17 -8.05 -8.95
CA ALA A 158 9.20 -7.55 -7.57
C ALA A 158 7.79 -7.24 -7.04
N LEU A 159 6.91 -6.63 -7.87
CA LEU A 159 5.51 -6.35 -7.51
C LEU A 159 4.77 -7.65 -7.18
N GLY A 160 4.89 -8.67 -8.03
CA GLY A 160 4.25 -9.96 -7.83
C GLY A 160 4.78 -10.71 -6.61
N LEU A 161 6.09 -10.68 -6.36
CA LEU A 161 6.72 -11.28 -5.19
C LEU A 161 6.27 -10.61 -3.88
N LEU A 162 6.13 -9.29 -3.87
CA LEU A 162 5.70 -8.57 -2.66
C LEU A 162 4.18 -8.54 -2.47
N HIS A 163 3.40 -8.62 -3.57
CA HIS A 163 1.95 -8.55 -3.49
C HIS A 163 1.26 -9.22 -4.68
N LEU A 164 0.88 -10.48 -4.54
CA LEU A 164 0.28 -11.29 -5.63
C LEU A 164 -0.91 -10.62 -6.32
N ILE A 165 -1.82 -10.02 -5.53
CA ILE A 165 -3.04 -9.36 -6.05
C ILE A 165 -2.70 -8.14 -6.90
N ALA A 166 -1.56 -7.47 -6.64
CA ALA A 166 -1.16 -6.31 -7.43
C ALA A 166 -0.81 -6.66 -8.89
N LEU A 167 -0.61 -7.94 -9.24
CA LEU A 167 -0.49 -8.38 -10.62
C LEU A 167 -1.78 -8.18 -11.45
N THR A 168 -2.92 -7.95 -10.82
CA THR A 168 -4.15 -7.53 -11.53
C THR A 168 -3.95 -6.23 -12.31
N LEU A 169 -2.94 -5.40 -11.95
CA LEU A 169 -2.51 -4.22 -12.71
C LEU A 169 -2.08 -4.57 -14.14
N LEU A 170 -1.60 -5.79 -14.38
CA LEU A 170 -1.20 -6.25 -15.72
C LEU A 170 -2.35 -6.21 -16.72
N ALA A 171 -3.60 -6.28 -16.27
CA ALA A 171 -4.77 -6.10 -17.15
C ALA A 171 -4.80 -4.69 -17.77
N ALA A 172 -4.50 -3.65 -16.97
CA ALA A 172 -4.40 -2.28 -17.47
C ALA A 172 -3.16 -2.10 -18.38
N HIS A 173 -2.05 -2.74 -18.02
CA HIS A 173 -0.85 -2.76 -18.85
C HIS A 173 -1.10 -3.45 -20.20
N ALA A 174 -1.84 -4.57 -20.21
CA ALA A 174 -2.24 -5.25 -21.43
C ALA A 174 -3.06 -4.34 -22.36
N VAL A 175 -4.03 -3.59 -21.81
CA VAL A 175 -4.82 -2.62 -22.59
C VAL A 175 -3.90 -1.60 -23.26
N ALA A 176 -2.97 -0.99 -22.52
CA ALA A 176 -2.03 0.00 -23.06
C ALA A 176 -1.13 -0.62 -24.15
N VAL A 177 -0.60 -1.83 -23.93
CA VAL A 177 0.25 -2.55 -24.88
C VAL A 177 -0.51 -2.89 -26.14
N LEU A 178 -1.72 -3.44 -26.05
CA LEU A 178 -2.55 -3.82 -27.20
C LEU A 178 -2.94 -2.60 -28.04
N LEU A 179 -3.35 -1.50 -27.39
CA LEU A 179 -3.65 -0.24 -28.09
C LEU A 179 -2.42 0.34 -28.79
N THR A 180 -1.25 0.30 -28.13
CA THR A 180 0.01 0.74 -28.73
C THR A 180 0.43 -0.13 -29.89
N ALA A 181 0.27 -1.45 -29.77
CA ALA A 181 0.61 -2.40 -30.83
C ALA A 181 -0.31 -2.25 -32.07
N ALA A 182 -1.60 -1.95 -31.84
CA ALA A 182 -2.58 -1.81 -32.90
C ALA A 182 -2.53 -0.44 -33.61
N ARG A 183 -2.30 0.66 -32.87
CA ARG A 183 -2.54 2.01 -33.36
C ARG A 183 -1.41 3.00 -33.00
N GLY A 184 -0.34 2.54 -32.38
CA GLY A 184 0.76 3.38 -31.88
C GLY A 184 0.52 4.01 -30.51
N PRO A 185 1.56 4.58 -29.89
CA PRO A 185 1.52 5.09 -28.49
C PRO A 185 0.58 6.30 -28.30
N THR A 186 0.41 7.13 -29.31
CA THR A 186 -0.52 8.29 -29.25
C THR A 186 -1.98 7.86 -29.14
N ALA A 187 -2.37 6.78 -29.81
CA ALA A 187 -3.72 6.23 -29.70
C ALA A 187 -4.01 5.62 -28.32
N ALA A 188 -2.96 5.12 -27.64
CA ALA A 188 -3.01 4.67 -26.25
C ALA A 188 -2.98 5.84 -25.23
N GLY A 189 -2.97 7.09 -25.68
CA GLY A 189 -2.91 8.26 -24.80
C GLY A 189 -1.53 8.53 -24.20
N LEU A 190 -0.45 7.94 -24.74
CA LEU A 190 0.90 7.99 -24.19
C LEU A 190 1.80 9.05 -24.88
N GLY A 191 1.27 9.84 -25.83
CA GLY A 191 2.02 10.90 -26.51
C GLY A 191 2.38 12.06 -25.58
N PRO A 192 3.40 12.89 -25.95
CA PRO A 192 3.80 14.08 -25.20
C PRO A 192 2.61 15.01 -24.98
N ALA A 193 2.58 15.67 -23.80
CA ALA A 193 1.47 16.56 -23.43
C ALA A 193 1.36 17.83 -24.32
N ASP A 194 2.44 18.21 -24.98
CA ASP A 194 2.59 19.49 -25.72
C ASP A 194 2.52 19.38 -27.25
N GLN A 195 2.22 18.22 -27.84
CA GLN A 195 2.04 18.17 -29.30
C GLN A 195 0.67 18.75 -29.69
N PRO A 196 0.63 19.77 -30.61
CA PRO A 196 -0.61 20.26 -31.20
C PRO A 196 -1.37 19.11 -31.88
N ARG A 197 -2.71 19.13 -31.79
CA ARG A 197 -3.55 18.17 -32.50
C ARG A 197 -3.31 18.27 -34.00
N PRO A 198 -3.18 17.12 -34.73
CA PRO A 198 -3.04 17.15 -36.20
C PRO A 198 -4.20 17.85 -36.93
N ASP A 199 -5.36 17.99 -36.27
CA ASP A 199 -6.60 18.51 -36.87
C ASP A 199 -6.63 20.05 -36.97
N THR A 200 -5.55 20.74 -36.60
CA THR A 200 -5.42 22.22 -36.71
C THR A 200 -4.36 22.65 -37.74
N LEU A 201 -3.98 21.77 -38.66
CA LEU A 201 -3.17 22.18 -39.79
C LEU A 201 -4.10 22.90 -40.78
N ASP A 202 -3.99 24.21 -40.80
CA ASP A 202 -4.49 25.08 -41.83
C ASP A 202 -4.04 24.55 -43.21
N PRO A 203 -4.90 24.53 -44.23
CA PRO A 203 -4.50 24.14 -45.57
C PRO A 203 -3.45 25.12 -46.08
N SER A 204 -2.20 24.70 -46.13
CA SER A 204 -1.11 25.47 -46.73
C SER A 204 -1.45 25.81 -48.18
N PRO A 205 -1.19 27.04 -48.63
CA PRO A 205 -1.32 27.35 -50.04
C PRO A 205 -0.33 26.54 -50.89
N PRO A 206 -0.66 26.22 -52.14
CA PRO A 206 0.19 25.44 -53.02
C PRO A 206 1.50 26.18 -53.28
N GLY A 207 2.60 25.68 -52.68
CA GLY A 207 3.94 26.25 -52.80
C GLY A 207 4.79 25.41 -53.73
N ASP A 208 5.47 26.08 -54.51
CA ASP A 208 6.62 25.86 -55.43
C ASP A 208 7.23 24.46 -55.49
N PRO A 209 7.38 23.87 -56.72
CA PRO A 209 8.06 22.60 -56.90
C PRO A 209 9.58 22.83 -57.10
N GLY A 210 10.32 23.08 -56.03
CA GLY A 210 11.76 23.38 -56.19
C GLY A 210 12.65 23.24 -54.98
N ALA A 211 12.28 22.47 -53.92
CA ALA A 211 13.18 22.27 -52.78
C ALA A 211 13.16 20.82 -52.30
N GLU A 212 13.56 19.88 -53.18
CA GLU A 212 14.05 18.59 -52.78
C GLU A 212 15.54 18.70 -52.42
N ALA A 213 15.87 18.78 -51.16
CA ALA A 213 17.16 18.28 -50.63
C ALA A 213 17.19 18.30 -49.08
N GLY A 214 17.19 17.14 -48.46
CA GLY A 214 18.05 16.89 -47.31
C GLY A 214 17.51 17.26 -45.92
N HIS A 215 16.48 16.59 -45.42
CA HIS A 215 16.39 16.34 -43.98
C HIS A 215 16.16 14.86 -43.72
N LEU A 216 17.28 14.11 -43.72
CA LEU A 216 17.36 12.81 -43.08
C LEU A 216 17.32 12.99 -41.56
N ALA A 217 16.15 13.34 -41.04
CA ALA A 217 15.84 13.11 -39.63
C ALA A 217 15.71 11.59 -39.46
N GLY A 218 16.70 10.95 -38.85
CA GLY A 218 16.71 9.55 -38.48
C GLY A 218 15.61 9.23 -37.48
N GLY A 219 14.36 9.32 -37.89
CA GLY A 219 13.19 8.82 -37.18
C GLY A 219 13.25 7.31 -37.16
N ALA A 220 13.56 6.71 -36.01
CA ALA A 220 13.46 5.26 -35.83
C ALA A 220 12.05 4.81 -36.28
N ALA A 221 11.98 3.94 -37.28
CA ALA A 221 10.75 3.39 -37.81
C ALA A 221 9.88 2.87 -36.64
N PRO A 222 8.54 3.11 -36.65
CA PRO A 222 7.68 2.67 -35.57
C PRO A 222 7.85 1.16 -35.40
N ALA A 223 8.21 0.75 -34.18
CA ALA A 223 8.38 -0.68 -33.88
C ALA A 223 7.09 -1.40 -34.27
N SER A 224 7.18 -2.45 -35.11
CA SER A 224 6.01 -3.20 -35.53
C SER A 224 5.24 -3.66 -34.29
N GLY A 225 3.91 -3.59 -34.30
CA GLY A 225 3.06 -3.95 -33.15
C GLY A 225 3.40 -5.33 -32.57
N ARG A 226 3.80 -6.28 -33.46
CA ARG A 226 4.32 -7.61 -33.06
C ARG A 226 5.55 -7.53 -32.16
N ARG A 227 6.48 -6.60 -32.42
CA ARG A 227 7.68 -6.42 -31.58
C ARG A 227 7.33 -5.89 -30.20
N VAL A 228 6.39 -4.97 -30.09
CA VAL A 228 5.91 -4.44 -28.80
C VAL A 228 5.32 -5.58 -27.97
N LEU A 229 4.43 -6.39 -28.54
CA LEU A 229 3.86 -7.55 -27.88
C LEU A 229 4.93 -8.57 -27.46
N ALA A 230 5.85 -8.91 -28.36
CA ALA A 230 6.92 -9.86 -28.07
C ALA A 230 7.81 -9.39 -26.89
N TRP A 231 8.21 -8.13 -26.86
CA TRP A 231 8.99 -7.56 -25.76
C TRP A 231 8.20 -7.56 -24.46
N TRP A 232 6.92 -7.22 -24.49
CA TRP A 232 6.10 -7.25 -23.30
C TRP A 232 5.94 -8.66 -22.74
N LEU A 233 5.60 -9.65 -23.59
CA LEU A 233 5.49 -11.05 -23.17
C LEU A 233 6.83 -11.58 -22.62
N LEU A 234 7.95 -11.27 -23.27
CA LEU A 234 9.27 -11.63 -22.78
C LEU A 234 9.57 -11.00 -21.40
N ALA A 235 9.16 -9.75 -21.20
CA ALA A 235 9.34 -9.05 -19.93
C ALA A 235 8.50 -9.63 -18.78
N LEU A 236 7.42 -10.38 -19.07
CA LEU A 236 6.63 -11.06 -18.05
C LEU A 236 7.23 -12.40 -17.60
N LEU A 237 8.14 -13.01 -18.36
CA LEU A 237 8.69 -14.33 -18.05
C LEU A 237 9.34 -14.41 -16.65
N PRO A 238 10.17 -13.44 -16.20
CA PRO A 238 10.74 -13.48 -14.85
C PRO A 238 9.67 -13.45 -13.77
N ALA A 239 8.60 -12.65 -13.96
CA ALA A 239 7.49 -12.59 -13.02
C ALA A 239 6.75 -13.94 -12.98
N VAL A 240 6.44 -14.54 -14.14
CA VAL A 240 5.81 -15.86 -14.22
C VAL A 240 6.67 -16.91 -13.50
N ALA A 241 7.97 -16.97 -13.80
CA ALA A 241 8.87 -17.98 -13.23
C ALA A 241 8.98 -17.88 -11.70
N LEU A 242 9.08 -16.65 -11.16
CA LEU A 242 9.29 -16.42 -9.73
C LEU A 242 7.99 -16.44 -8.92
N VAL A 243 6.89 -15.95 -9.52
CA VAL A 243 5.63 -15.78 -8.79
C VAL A 243 4.78 -17.05 -8.83
N THR A 244 4.85 -17.88 -9.89
CA THR A 244 4.03 -19.10 -9.97
C THR A 244 4.25 -20.06 -8.80
N PRO A 245 5.49 -20.43 -8.39
CA PRO A 245 5.68 -21.29 -7.24
C PRO A 245 5.21 -20.64 -5.92
N LEU A 246 5.38 -19.33 -5.78
CA LEU A 246 4.87 -18.59 -4.64
C LEU A 246 3.34 -18.62 -4.58
N ALA A 247 2.68 -18.36 -5.71
CA ALA A 247 1.23 -18.35 -5.82
C ALA A 247 0.63 -19.74 -5.56
N SER A 248 1.28 -20.81 -6.03
CA SER A 248 0.84 -22.19 -5.79
C SER A 248 0.90 -22.53 -4.29
N THR A 249 1.97 -22.17 -3.61
CA THR A 249 2.12 -22.38 -2.16
C THR A 249 1.09 -21.54 -1.38
N ALA A 250 0.95 -20.25 -1.71
CA ALA A 250 -0.02 -19.38 -1.07
C ALA A 250 -1.47 -19.85 -1.25
N ARG A 251 -1.80 -20.42 -2.44
CA ARG A 251 -3.11 -21.04 -2.68
C ARG A 251 -3.38 -22.20 -1.74
N GLY A 252 -2.39 -23.04 -1.48
CA GLY A 252 -2.51 -24.16 -0.53
C GLY A 252 -2.74 -23.71 0.92
N GLN A 253 -2.22 -22.53 1.29
CA GLN A 253 -2.35 -21.96 2.65
C GLN A 253 -3.59 -21.09 2.84
N ARG A 254 -4.35 -20.79 1.77
CA ARG A 254 -5.45 -19.82 1.77
C ARG A 254 -6.51 -20.10 2.82
N GLY A 255 -6.90 -21.37 3.00
CA GLY A 255 -7.99 -21.73 3.90
C GLY A 255 -7.76 -21.26 5.34
N ARG A 256 -6.51 -21.26 5.81
CA ARG A 256 -6.16 -20.75 7.15
C ARG A 256 -5.92 -19.24 7.17
N GLN A 257 -5.36 -18.69 6.09
CA GLN A 257 -4.99 -17.26 6.04
C GLN A 257 -6.18 -16.31 5.84
N LEU A 258 -7.21 -16.77 5.15
CA LEU A 258 -8.35 -15.96 4.71
C LEU A 258 -9.69 -16.50 5.21
N ASP A 259 -9.69 -17.32 6.27
CA ASP A 259 -10.89 -17.85 6.93
C ASP A 259 -11.80 -16.74 7.52
N TRP A 260 -11.20 -15.58 7.81
CA TRP A 260 -11.88 -14.38 8.32
C TRP A 260 -12.46 -13.47 7.21
N VAL A 261 -12.22 -13.77 5.92
CA VAL A 261 -12.66 -12.94 4.79
C VAL A 261 -13.99 -13.47 4.27
N ASP A 262 -15.01 -12.61 4.24
CA ASP A 262 -16.30 -12.93 3.64
C ASP A 262 -16.26 -12.81 2.10
N PRO A 263 -17.15 -13.52 1.36
CA PRO A 263 -17.35 -13.29 -0.06
C PRO A 263 -17.73 -11.84 -0.36
N ALA A 264 -17.19 -11.28 -1.44
CA ALA A 264 -17.42 -9.89 -1.83
C ALA A 264 -18.91 -9.63 -2.16
N ARG A 265 -19.43 -8.49 -1.72
CA ARG A 265 -20.81 -8.04 -1.93
C ARG A 265 -20.83 -6.62 -2.50
N LEU A 266 -21.93 -6.21 -3.12
CA LEU A 266 -22.07 -4.85 -3.68
C LEU A 266 -21.79 -3.72 -2.69
N PRO A 267 -22.20 -3.78 -1.40
CA PRO A 267 -21.83 -2.76 -0.43
C PRO A 267 -20.33 -2.55 -0.26
N ASP A 268 -19.52 -3.60 -0.50
CA ASP A 268 -18.06 -3.51 -0.42
C ASP A 268 -17.47 -2.63 -1.53
N LEU A 269 -18.08 -2.61 -2.73
CA LEU A 269 -17.71 -1.68 -3.80
C LEU A 269 -18.10 -0.25 -3.46
N VAL A 270 -19.27 -0.03 -2.86
CA VAL A 270 -19.72 1.30 -2.45
C VAL A 270 -18.82 1.88 -1.36
N SER A 271 -18.36 1.05 -0.43
CA SER A 271 -17.47 1.46 0.66
C SER A 271 -16.00 1.59 0.23
N LEU A 272 -15.62 1.09 -0.96
CA LEU A 272 -14.24 1.01 -1.43
C LEU A 272 -13.50 2.37 -1.43
N PRO A 273 -14.07 3.48 -1.96
CA PRO A 273 -13.35 4.77 -1.98
C PRO A 273 -12.96 5.24 -0.57
N GLY A 274 -13.89 5.11 0.39
CA GLY A 274 -13.62 5.43 1.79
C GLY A 274 -12.59 4.51 2.44
N GLY A 275 -12.68 3.22 2.16
CA GLY A 275 -11.73 2.23 2.64
C GLY A 275 -10.31 2.43 2.07
N LEU A 276 -10.19 2.76 0.78
CA LEU A 276 -8.91 3.07 0.14
C LEU A 276 -8.29 4.37 0.64
N ALA A 277 -9.08 5.43 0.79
CA ALA A 277 -8.60 6.71 1.31
C ALA A 277 -8.43 6.70 2.85
N GLN A 278 -8.94 5.68 3.54
CA GLN A 278 -9.06 5.61 5.01
C GLN A 278 -9.90 6.73 5.61
N SER A 279 -10.79 7.33 4.79
CA SER A 279 -11.75 8.39 5.14
C SER A 279 -12.88 8.39 4.11
N GLY A 280 -14.13 8.31 4.54
CA GLY A 280 -15.29 8.33 3.64
C GLY A 280 -15.39 9.62 2.86
N VAL A 281 -15.21 10.76 3.54
CA VAL A 281 -15.28 12.10 2.94
C VAL A 281 -14.16 12.28 1.90
N VAL A 282 -12.90 11.99 2.29
CA VAL A 282 -11.75 12.13 1.38
C VAL A 282 -11.83 11.15 0.22
N GLY A 283 -12.33 9.93 0.45
CA GLY A 283 -12.52 8.92 -0.59
C GLY A 283 -13.56 9.33 -1.63
N GLY A 284 -14.70 9.84 -1.20
CA GLY A 284 -15.73 10.38 -2.10
C GLY A 284 -15.24 11.60 -2.89
N PHE A 285 -14.51 12.49 -2.22
CA PHE A 285 -13.90 13.66 -2.86
C PHE A 285 -12.86 13.26 -3.92
N LEU A 286 -11.97 12.32 -3.59
CA LEU A 286 -10.97 11.78 -4.54
C LEU A 286 -11.64 11.12 -5.75
N LEU A 287 -12.69 10.32 -5.53
CA LEU A 287 -13.43 9.66 -6.61
C LEU A 287 -14.07 10.70 -7.56
N GLY A 288 -14.72 11.73 -7.02
CA GLY A 288 -15.32 12.80 -7.82
C GLY A 288 -14.29 13.55 -8.67
N LEU A 289 -13.15 13.92 -8.07
CA LEU A 289 -12.04 14.56 -8.81
C LEU A 289 -11.44 13.62 -9.86
N ALA A 290 -11.27 12.33 -9.55
CA ALA A 290 -10.73 11.36 -10.48
C ALA A 290 -11.67 11.13 -11.69
N ALA A 291 -12.98 11.07 -11.46
CA ALA A 291 -13.98 10.98 -12.54
C ALA A 291 -13.94 12.22 -13.44
N LEU A 292 -13.91 13.42 -12.85
CA LEU A 292 -13.77 14.67 -13.59
C LEU A 292 -12.47 14.71 -14.41
N GLY A 293 -11.37 14.27 -13.81
CA GLY A 293 -10.07 14.20 -14.50
C GLY A 293 -10.05 13.20 -15.64
N ALA A 294 -10.72 12.07 -15.49
CA ALA A 294 -10.85 11.09 -16.57
C ALA A 294 -11.58 11.68 -17.78
N VAL A 295 -12.69 12.39 -17.55
CA VAL A 295 -13.43 13.10 -18.62
C VAL A 295 -12.54 14.15 -19.30
N ARG A 296 -11.81 14.98 -18.52
CA ARG A 296 -10.95 16.05 -19.03
C ARG A 296 -9.75 15.52 -19.83
N LEU A 297 -9.15 14.42 -19.42
CA LEU A 297 -8.02 13.79 -20.11
C LEU A 297 -8.42 13.06 -21.39
N GLY A 298 -9.68 12.63 -21.52
CA GLY A 298 -10.14 11.83 -22.64
C GLY A 298 -9.29 10.57 -22.83
N ARG A 299 -8.69 10.39 -24.02
CA ARG A 299 -7.86 9.18 -24.32
C ARG A 299 -6.66 9.02 -23.39
N ARG A 300 -6.11 10.10 -22.83
CA ARG A 300 -4.99 10.03 -21.88
C ARG A 300 -5.39 9.42 -20.53
N ALA A 301 -6.68 9.38 -20.23
CA ALA A 301 -7.19 8.69 -19.05
C ALA A 301 -7.22 7.16 -19.18
N LEU A 302 -7.03 6.59 -20.38
CA LEU A 302 -7.19 5.14 -20.61
C LEU A 302 -6.27 4.32 -19.70
N LEU A 303 -4.98 4.61 -19.66
CA LEU A 303 -4.05 3.85 -18.82
C LEU A 303 -4.30 4.08 -17.31
N PRO A 304 -4.32 5.32 -16.78
CA PRO A 304 -4.56 5.52 -15.35
C PRO A 304 -5.98 5.11 -14.93
N GLY A 305 -6.99 5.28 -15.78
CA GLY A 305 -8.35 4.81 -15.52
C GLY A 305 -8.44 3.29 -15.49
N ALA A 306 -7.83 2.60 -16.46
CA ALA A 306 -7.76 1.15 -16.45
C ALA A 306 -6.98 0.62 -15.23
N ALA A 307 -5.87 1.28 -14.86
CA ALA A 307 -5.07 0.91 -13.70
C ALA A 307 -5.79 1.14 -12.36
N ALA A 308 -6.71 2.09 -12.28
CA ALA A 308 -7.56 2.30 -11.13
C ALA A 308 -8.75 1.33 -11.09
N LEU A 309 -9.35 1.00 -12.24
CA LEU A 309 -10.63 0.29 -12.30
C LEU A 309 -10.49 -1.23 -12.50
N LEU A 310 -9.63 -1.69 -13.43
CA LEU A 310 -9.56 -3.13 -13.76
C LEU A 310 -9.12 -4.00 -12.57
N PRO A 311 -8.15 -3.61 -11.73
CA PRO A 311 -7.82 -4.39 -10.53
C PRO A 311 -9.01 -4.53 -9.57
N VAL A 312 -9.82 -3.48 -9.42
CA VAL A 312 -11.03 -3.49 -8.58
C VAL A 312 -12.04 -4.51 -9.13
N LEU A 313 -12.34 -4.42 -10.43
CA LEU A 313 -13.31 -5.32 -11.07
C LEU A 313 -12.84 -6.78 -11.02
N LEU A 314 -11.55 -7.03 -11.31
CA LEU A 314 -10.99 -8.38 -11.27
C LEU A 314 -11.01 -8.96 -9.86
N LEU A 315 -10.58 -8.17 -8.84
CA LEU A 315 -10.59 -8.65 -7.47
C LEU A 315 -12.01 -8.82 -6.94
N PHE A 316 -12.94 -7.93 -7.29
CA PHE A 316 -14.35 -8.05 -6.90
C PHE A 316 -14.97 -9.31 -7.49
N THR A 317 -14.83 -9.53 -8.81
CA THR A 317 -15.35 -10.72 -9.48
C THR A 317 -14.73 -12.00 -8.90
N ALA A 318 -13.41 -12.01 -8.68
CA ALA A 318 -12.76 -13.13 -7.99
C ALA A 318 -13.27 -13.30 -6.55
N GLY A 319 -13.50 -12.19 -5.84
CA GLY A 319 -13.96 -12.13 -4.46
C GLY A 319 -15.39 -12.65 -4.25
N THR A 320 -16.25 -12.60 -5.27
CA THR A 320 -17.59 -13.21 -5.20
C THR A 320 -17.55 -14.74 -5.24
N LEU A 321 -16.52 -15.31 -5.86
CA LEU A 321 -16.32 -16.75 -6.00
C LEU A 321 -15.44 -17.34 -4.91
N VAL A 322 -14.46 -16.56 -4.46
CA VAL A 322 -13.44 -16.96 -3.50
C VAL A 322 -13.21 -15.83 -2.53
N PRO A 323 -13.25 -16.04 -1.20
CA PRO A 323 -13.02 -15.00 -0.20
C PRO A 323 -11.62 -14.37 -0.34
N LEU A 324 -11.53 -13.27 -1.11
CA LEU A 324 -10.28 -12.56 -1.42
C LEU A 324 -10.44 -11.03 -1.30
N TRP A 325 -11.66 -10.54 -1.08
CA TRP A 325 -11.94 -9.10 -1.08
C TRP A 325 -11.48 -8.46 0.22
N VAL A 326 -10.35 -7.79 0.16
CA VAL A 326 -9.81 -6.99 1.26
C VAL A 326 -9.37 -5.64 0.70
N THR A 327 -9.98 -4.55 1.13
CA THR A 327 -9.78 -3.20 0.58
C THR A 327 -8.30 -2.79 0.54
N ARG A 328 -7.52 -3.11 1.59
CA ARG A 328 -6.09 -2.78 1.64
C ARG A 328 -5.25 -3.48 0.57
N TYR A 329 -5.73 -4.57 -0.02
CA TYR A 329 -5.04 -5.25 -1.10
C TYR A 329 -5.06 -4.47 -2.42
N LEU A 330 -5.93 -3.47 -2.54
CA LEU A 330 -6.04 -2.57 -3.68
C LEU A 330 -5.30 -1.23 -3.49
N LEU A 331 -4.52 -1.07 -2.41
CA LEU A 331 -3.84 0.20 -2.12
C LEU A 331 -2.98 0.71 -3.29
N PHE A 332 -2.39 -0.19 -4.05
CA PHE A 332 -1.53 0.11 -5.19
C PHE A 332 -2.23 0.86 -6.34
N ILE A 333 -3.58 0.96 -6.33
CA ILE A 333 -4.32 1.73 -7.35
C ILE A 333 -4.45 3.22 -6.99
N VAL A 334 -4.25 3.61 -5.73
CA VAL A 334 -4.41 5.00 -5.24
C VAL A 334 -3.59 6.02 -6.04
N PRO A 335 -2.33 5.76 -6.43
CA PRO A 335 -1.57 6.66 -7.30
C PRO A 335 -2.30 7.05 -8.59
N PHE A 336 -3.01 6.11 -9.21
CA PHE A 336 -3.72 6.35 -10.48
C PHE A 336 -4.99 7.19 -10.28
N GLY A 337 -5.71 6.98 -9.17
CA GLY A 337 -6.80 7.86 -8.75
C GLY A 337 -6.32 9.30 -8.51
N CYS A 338 -5.20 9.46 -7.79
CA CYS A 338 -4.58 10.76 -7.55
C CYS A 338 -4.09 11.42 -8.85
N LEU A 339 -3.59 10.65 -9.82
CA LEU A 339 -3.18 11.17 -11.13
C LEU A 339 -4.39 11.76 -11.88
N LEU A 340 -5.48 11.03 -11.95
CA LEU A 340 -6.72 11.54 -12.57
C LEU A 340 -7.22 12.79 -11.85
N ALA A 341 -7.26 12.77 -10.51
CA ALA A 341 -7.68 13.94 -9.72
C ALA A 341 -6.76 15.15 -9.91
N GLY A 342 -5.45 14.94 -9.96
CA GLY A 342 -4.46 15.99 -10.24
C GLY A 342 -4.64 16.62 -11.61
N ALA A 343 -5.05 15.84 -12.61
CA ALA A 343 -5.37 16.36 -13.94
C ALA A 343 -6.65 17.23 -13.92
N ALA A 344 -7.67 16.86 -13.13
CA ALA A 344 -8.85 17.69 -12.93
C ALA A 344 -8.49 19.05 -12.32
N LEU A 345 -7.66 19.04 -11.28
CA LEU A 345 -7.19 20.26 -10.61
C LEU A 345 -6.35 21.15 -11.52
N ALA A 346 -5.48 20.56 -12.35
CA ALA A 346 -4.67 21.31 -13.30
C ALA A 346 -5.50 21.97 -14.39
N ALA A 347 -6.58 21.35 -14.86
CA ALA A 347 -7.46 21.86 -15.90
C ALA A 347 -8.44 22.94 -15.40
N ALA A 348 -8.75 22.95 -14.09
CA ALA A 348 -9.59 23.99 -13.48
C ALA A 348 -8.87 25.36 -13.40
N THR A 349 -7.55 25.41 -13.65
CA THR A 349 -6.78 26.63 -13.71
C THR A 349 -6.74 27.10 -15.15
N PRO A 350 -7.28 28.30 -15.52
CA PRO A 350 -7.20 28.77 -16.88
C PRO A 350 -5.74 28.84 -17.32
N ALA A 351 -5.40 28.10 -18.37
CA ALA A 351 -4.18 28.35 -19.12
C ALA A 351 -4.33 29.78 -19.63
N GLY A 352 -3.43 30.70 -19.25
CA GLY A 352 -3.41 32.01 -19.81
C GLY A 352 -3.54 31.88 -21.33
N THR A 353 -4.59 32.41 -21.88
CA THR A 353 -4.85 32.46 -23.32
C THR A 353 -3.60 33.05 -23.96
N ARG A 354 -2.83 32.21 -24.65
CA ARG A 354 -1.95 32.71 -25.70
C ARG A 354 -2.86 33.21 -26.81
N SER A 355 -3.33 34.47 -26.64
CA SER A 355 -3.92 35.22 -27.72
C SER A 355 -2.78 35.64 -28.62
N ALA A 356 -2.42 34.76 -29.53
CA ALA A 356 -1.65 35.15 -30.70
C ALA A 356 -2.64 35.35 -31.83
N VAL A 357 -3.34 36.46 -31.77
CA VAL A 357 -3.87 37.09 -32.99
C VAL A 357 -2.93 38.21 -33.27
N ALA A 358 -1.96 37.95 -34.15
CA ALA A 358 -1.28 39.02 -34.87
C ALA A 358 -2.30 39.61 -35.84
N ALA A 359 -2.93 40.70 -35.45
CA ALA A 359 -3.59 41.61 -36.40
C ALA A 359 -2.55 42.61 -36.94
N PRO A 360 -2.61 42.99 -38.22
CA PRO A 360 -1.64 43.90 -38.82
C PRO A 360 -1.74 45.27 -38.18
N LEU A 361 -0.59 45.91 -38.04
CA LEU A 361 -0.38 47.26 -37.56
C LEU A 361 -1.18 48.29 -38.38
N GLU A 362 -2.07 48.97 -37.69
CA GLU A 362 -2.38 50.37 -38.03
C GLU A 362 -2.27 51.20 -36.75
N SER A 363 -1.58 52.29 -36.88
CA SER A 363 -1.06 53.22 -35.90
C SER A 363 -2.15 53.86 -35.02
N ALA A 364 -2.04 53.68 -33.69
CA ALA A 364 -2.68 54.55 -32.69
C ALA A 364 -1.71 54.82 -31.52
N PRO A 365 -1.79 56.01 -30.87
CA PRO A 365 -0.78 56.54 -29.95
C PRO A 365 -0.77 55.85 -28.58
N PRO A 366 0.33 55.98 -27.79
CA PRO A 366 0.54 55.26 -26.54
C PRO A 366 -0.25 55.94 -25.41
N GLU A 367 -1.38 55.37 -25.02
CA GLU A 367 -2.06 55.76 -23.80
C GLU A 367 -2.27 54.54 -22.90
N THR A 368 -1.59 54.59 -21.76
CA THR A 368 -1.78 53.85 -20.53
C THR A 368 -2.30 52.43 -20.65
N ALA A 369 -1.37 51.45 -20.77
CA ALA A 369 -1.65 50.04 -20.51
C ALA A 369 -2.00 49.85 -19.01
N PRO A 370 -3.15 49.24 -18.68
CA PRO A 370 -3.41 48.81 -17.31
C PRO A 370 -2.41 47.72 -16.90
N PRO A 371 -2.03 47.65 -15.61
CA PRO A 371 -1.04 46.66 -15.15
C PRO A 371 -1.51 45.27 -15.48
N GLU A 372 -0.65 44.49 -16.17
CA GLU A 372 -0.83 43.07 -16.43
C GLU A 372 -1.00 42.31 -15.10
N THR A 373 -2.24 42.16 -14.66
CA THR A 373 -2.56 41.32 -13.51
C THR A 373 -2.42 39.85 -13.90
N ALA A 374 -1.50 39.18 -13.27
CA ALA A 374 -1.05 37.82 -13.50
C ALA A 374 -2.17 36.76 -13.27
N PRO A 375 -2.87 36.21 -14.29
CA PRO A 375 -3.92 35.21 -14.08
C PRO A 375 -3.38 33.80 -13.85
N ALA A 376 -2.08 33.57 -14.06
CA ALA A 376 -1.48 32.21 -13.90
C ALA A 376 -1.21 31.79 -12.44
N ARG A 377 -1.08 32.76 -11.52
CA ARG A 377 -0.79 32.47 -10.08
C ARG A 377 -2.06 32.12 -9.30
N THR A 378 -3.20 32.69 -9.64
CA THR A 378 -4.47 32.43 -8.94
C THR A 378 -4.97 31.00 -9.10
N GLY A 379 -4.79 30.38 -10.24
CA GLY A 379 -5.26 29.03 -10.50
C GLY A 379 -4.47 27.94 -9.74
N LEU A 380 -3.15 28.09 -9.59
CA LEU A 380 -2.36 27.12 -8.79
C LEU A 380 -2.71 27.25 -7.30
N GLY A 381 -2.92 28.47 -6.80
CA GLY A 381 -3.36 28.71 -5.44
C GLY A 381 -4.68 28.01 -5.11
N ALA A 382 -5.67 28.11 -6.01
CA ALA A 382 -6.95 27.41 -5.84
C ALA A 382 -6.78 25.87 -5.80
N ALA A 383 -5.97 25.30 -6.69
CA ALA A 383 -5.71 23.86 -6.69
C ALA A 383 -5.00 23.40 -5.39
N LEU A 384 -4.04 24.18 -4.90
CA LEU A 384 -3.37 23.91 -3.62
C LEU A 384 -4.32 24.05 -2.43
N ALA A 385 -5.24 25.03 -2.46
CA ALA A 385 -6.29 25.17 -1.44
C ALA A 385 -7.22 23.95 -1.40
N VAL A 386 -7.57 23.38 -2.55
CA VAL A 386 -8.35 22.14 -2.64
C VAL A 386 -7.58 20.94 -2.05
N ILE A 387 -6.28 20.84 -2.29
CA ILE A 387 -5.44 19.79 -1.70
C ILE A 387 -5.33 19.99 -0.18
N ALA A 388 -5.12 21.23 0.27
CA ALA A 388 -5.10 21.56 1.70
C ALA A 388 -6.43 21.23 2.37
N LEU A 389 -7.56 21.51 1.72
CA LEU A 389 -8.90 21.14 2.20
C LEU A 389 -9.03 19.61 2.31
N ALA A 390 -8.59 18.84 1.31
CA ALA A 390 -8.60 17.38 1.37
C ALA A 390 -7.76 16.87 2.56
N GLY A 391 -6.59 17.46 2.79
CA GLY A 391 -5.75 17.17 3.95
C GLY A 391 -6.45 17.49 5.27
N LEU A 392 -7.07 18.67 5.39
CA LEU A 392 -7.82 19.10 6.59
C LEU A 392 -9.01 18.19 6.88
N LEU A 393 -9.79 17.84 5.87
CA LEU A 393 -10.91 16.90 5.99
C LEU A 393 -10.45 15.50 6.43
N GLY A 394 -9.23 15.11 6.07
CA GLY A 394 -8.63 13.85 6.47
C GLY A 394 -7.96 13.85 7.85
N LEU A 395 -7.76 15.01 8.50
CA LEU A 395 -7.04 15.11 9.77
C LEU A 395 -7.65 14.28 10.92
N PRO A 396 -8.98 14.25 11.13
CA PRO A 396 -9.56 13.42 12.19
C PRO A 396 -9.24 11.94 12.01
N ASP A 397 -9.33 11.44 10.77
CA ASP A 397 -9.01 10.06 10.43
C ASP A 397 -7.51 9.79 10.58
N GLN A 398 -6.64 10.68 10.13
CA GLN A 398 -5.20 10.57 10.35
C GLN A 398 -4.83 10.55 11.84
N ALA A 399 -5.45 11.40 12.66
CA ALA A 399 -5.21 11.42 14.09
C ALA A 399 -5.65 10.11 14.77
N ALA A 400 -6.76 9.53 14.33
CA ALA A 400 -7.22 8.22 14.80
C ALA A 400 -6.26 7.09 14.39
N LEU A 401 -5.81 7.08 13.13
CA LEU A 401 -4.87 6.09 12.59
C LEU A 401 -3.49 6.13 13.26
N ARG A 402 -3.03 7.30 13.72
CA ARG A 402 -1.76 7.46 14.42
C ARG A 402 -1.79 6.98 15.88
N ARG A 403 -2.99 6.85 16.47
CA ARG A 403 -3.16 6.33 17.84
C ARG A 403 -3.08 4.81 17.87
N THR A 404 -3.65 4.15 16.89
CA THR A 404 -3.63 2.69 16.77
C THR A 404 -3.66 2.27 15.31
N HIS A 405 -2.89 1.23 14.99
CA HIS A 405 -2.90 0.57 13.68
C HIS A 405 -3.82 -0.64 13.64
N GLU A 406 -4.47 -1.01 14.75
CA GLU A 406 -5.38 -2.15 14.80
C GLU A 406 -6.54 -2.06 13.80
N TRP A 407 -6.97 -3.21 13.33
CA TRP A 407 -8.12 -3.38 12.48
C TRP A 407 -9.05 -4.46 13.04
N PRO A 408 -10.35 -4.20 13.21
CA PRO A 408 -11.01 -2.89 13.06
C PRO A 408 -10.55 -1.88 14.13
N ARG A 409 -10.62 -0.59 13.83
CA ARG A 409 -10.20 0.49 14.75
C ARG A 409 -11.01 0.53 16.06
N SER A 410 -12.23 -0.02 16.03
CA SER A 410 -13.11 -0.14 17.18
C SER A 410 -12.66 -1.21 18.19
N ALA A 411 -11.72 -2.07 17.81
CA ALA A 411 -11.23 -3.17 18.64
C ALA A 411 -9.70 -3.10 18.81
N PRO A 412 -9.14 -2.02 19.40
CA PRO A 412 -7.70 -1.92 19.65
C PRO A 412 -7.26 -2.96 20.67
N VAL A 413 -6.01 -3.42 20.56
CA VAL A 413 -5.37 -4.34 21.50
C VAL A 413 -4.20 -3.65 22.18
N ASP A 414 -4.19 -3.58 23.53
CA ASP A 414 -3.14 -2.89 24.30
C ASP A 414 -2.09 -3.87 24.81
N TYR A 415 -1.19 -4.32 23.92
CA TYR A 415 -0.07 -5.20 24.28
C TYR A 415 0.92 -4.53 25.24
N ALA A 416 1.22 -3.25 25.01
CA ALA A 416 2.16 -2.49 25.84
C ALA A 416 1.64 -2.30 27.27
N GLY A 417 0.34 -2.04 27.42
CA GLY A 417 -0.28 -1.95 28.74
C GLY A 417 -0.31 -3.28 29.48
N ALA A 418 -0.67 -4.37 28.79
CA ALA A 418 -0.62 -5.71 29.35
C ALA A 418 0.82 -6.09 29.78
N ALA A 419 1.81 -5.82 28.94
CA ALA A 419 3.22 -6.07 29.25
C ALA A 419 3.71 -5.27 30.47
N ARG A 420 3.29 -3.99 30.61
CA ARG A 420 3.64 -3.18 31.78
C ARG A 420 3.07 -3.74 33.08
N ILE A 421 1.84 -4.27 33.05
CA ILE A 421 1.23 -4.92 34.22
C ILE A 421 2.03 -6.15 34.63
N VAL A 422 2.36 -7.03 33.67
CA VAL A 422 3.18 -8.20 33.95
C VAL A 422 4.56 -7.79 34.46
N ALA A 423 5.24 -6.83 33.81
CA ALA A 423 6.56 -6.36 34.21
C ALA A 423 6.60 -5.78 35.64
N ALA A 424 5.53 -5.11 36.08
CA ALA A 424 5.46 -4.50 37.40
C ALA A 424 5.25 -5.52 38.54
N GLY A 425 4.62 -6.67 38.24
CA GLY A 425 4.25 -7.66 39.25
C GLY A 425 4.94 -9.02 39.15
N ALA A 426 5.67 -9.27 38.07
CA ALA A 426 6.33 -10.56 37.83
C ALA A 426 7.47 -10.80 38.83
N ARG A 427 7.57 -12.05 39.30
CA ARG A 427 8.61 -12.53 40.24
C ARG A 427 9.37 -13.68 39.57
N PRO A 428 10.62 -13.93 39.99
CA PRO A 428 11.32 -15.14 39.56
C PRO A 428 10.48 -16.40 39.86
N GLY A 429 10.32 -17.29 38.89
CA GLY A 429 9.50 -18.48 39.01
C GLY A 429 8.04 -18.34 38.58
N ASP A 430 7.54 -17.14 38.32
CA ASP A 430 6.21 -16.92 37.76
C ASP A 430 6.11 -17.57 36.35
N ALA A 431 4.94 -18.11 36.08
CA ALA A 431 4.59 -18.61 34.75
C ALA A 431 3.64 -17.65 34.01
N ILE A 432 3.56 -17.77 32.69
CA ILE A 432 2.56 -17.09 31.87
C ILE A 432 1.77 -18.09 31.04
N VAL A 433 0.48 -17.83 30.84
CA VAL A 433 -0.45 -18.64 30.05
C VAL A 433 -1.30 -17.71 29.18
N TYR A 434 -1.55 -18.11 27.93
CA TYR A 434 -2.35 -17.33 26.98
C TYR A 434 -3.59 -18.10 26.52
N SER A 435 -4.69 -17.39 26.26
CA SER A 435 -5.92 -18.01 25.71
C SER A 435 -6.73 -17.00 24.88
N PRO A 436 -7.14 -17.35 23.64
CA PRO A 436 -6.69 -18.53 22.89
C PRO A 436 -5.22 -18.40 22.42
N ARG A 437 -4.58 -19.52 22.19
CA ARG A 437 -3.20 -19.57 21.67
C ARG A 437 -3.14 -19.43 20.15
N ASP A 438 -4.12 -19.97 19.46
CA ASP A 438 -4.19 -20.12 17.99
C ASP A 438 -4.93 -18.96 17.30
N GLY A 439 -5.25 -17.91 18.04
CA GLY A 439 -5.94 -16.73 17.51
C GLY A 439 -4.99 -15.76 16.79
N TRP A 440 -5.56 -14.97 15.87
CA TRP A 440 -4.83 -13.97 15.07
C TRP A 440 -4.46 -12.68 15.83
N LEU A 441 -4.78 -12.56 17.12
CA LEU A 441 -4.37 -11.41 17.93
C LEU A 441 -2.94 -11.52 18.47
N PHE A 442 -2.36 -12.72 18.51
CA PHE A 442 -0.98 -12.95 18.94
C PHE A 442 -0.61 -12.31 20.29
N PRO A 443 -1.35 -12.53 21.38
CA PRO A 443 -1.04 -11.93 22.67
C PRO A 443 0.35 -12.34 23.19
N ASP A 444 0.81 -13.54 22.89
CA ASP A 444 2.12 -14.05 23.21
C ASP A 444 3.24 -13.30 22.48
N LEU A 445 3.11 -13.06 21.17
CA LEU A 445 4.06 -12.27 20.40
C LEU A 445 4.08 -10.81 20.88
N GLY A 446 2.89 -10.25 21.20
CA GLY A 446 2.77 -8.90 21.72
C GLY A 446 3.51 -8.71 23.04
N LEU A 447 3.32 -9.61 24.00
CA LEU A 447 4.03 -9.54 25.26
C LEU A 447 5.52 -9.86 25.09
N ALA A 448 5.89 -10.82 24.25
CA ALA A 448 7.29 -11.13 23.96
C ALA A 448 8.02 -9.92 23.34
N TYR A 449 7.38 -9.17 22.43
CA TYR A 449 7.94 -7.96 21.85
C TYR A 449 8.27 -6.90 22.92
N HIS A 450 7.34 -6.68 23.86
CA HIS A 450 7.48 -5.61 24.87
C HIS A 450 8.31 -6.01 26.10
N LEU A 451 8.30 -7.27 26.49
CA LEU A 451 9.00 -7.76 27.68
C LEU A 451 10.41 -8.29 27.39
N GLY A 452 10.63 -8.86 26.20
CA GLY A 452 11.90 -9.48 25.84
C GLY A 452 12.32 -10.54 26.86
N SER A 453 13.52 -10.42 27.43
CA SER A 453 14.06 -11.37 28.44
C SER A 453 13.34 -11.35 29.78
N ARG A 454 12.48 -10.35 30.04
CA ARG A 454 11.67 -10.26 31.28
C ARG A 454 10.34 -11.01 31.19
N LEU A 455 10.06 -11.65 30.06
CA LEU A 455 8.84 -12.44 29.88
C LEU A 455 8.86 -13.63 30.85
N PRO A 456 7.83 -13.84 31.71
CA PRO A 456 7.71 -15.05 32.50
C PRO A 456 7.68 -16.31 31.61
N ARG A 457 8.12 -17.43 32.17
CA ARG A 457 8.17 -18.69 31.42
C ARG A 457 6.77 -19.13 30.98
N ASP A 458 6.59 -19.36 29.70
CA ASP A 458 5.38 -19.99 29.16
C ASP A 458 5.47 -21.50 29.41
N VAL A 459 4.80 -21.97 30.46
CA VAL A 459 4.90 -23.35 30.94
C VAL A 459 4.08 -24.33 30.14
N LEU A 460 3.14 -23.85 29.33
CA LEU A 460 2.31 -24.71 28.48
C LEU A 460 2.94 -24.97 27.11
N VAL A 461 3.95 -24.21 26.70
CA VAL A 461 4.60 -24.43 25.40
C VAL A 461 5.51 -25.66 25.44
N VAL A 462 5.21 -26.62 24.57
CA VAL A 462 6.06 -27.82 24.35
C VAL A 462 6.89 -27.69 23.07
N ARG A 463 6.38 -26.94 22.09
CA ARG A 463 7.11 -26.53 20.89
C ARG A 463 6.80 -25.08 20.59
N ASP A 464 7.84 -24.26 20.50
CA ASP A 464 7.70 -22.85 20.20
C ASP A 464 7.36 -22.61 18.71
N GLN A 465 7.04 -21.38 18.38
CA GLN A 465 6.68 -20.96 17.01
C GLN A 465 7.76 -21.28 15.98
N ARG A 466 9.04 -21.34 16.39
CA ARG A 466 10.16 -21.66 15.49
C ARG A 466 10.24 -23.16 15.22
N ALA A 467 10.13 -23.97 16.26
CA ALA A 467 10.13 -25.44 16.15
C ALA A 467 8.95 -25.94 15.30
N ASP A 468 7.79 -25.28 15.42
CA ASP A 468 6.58 -25.60 14.64
C ASP A 468 6.57 -24.99 13.23
N ALA A 469 7.58 -24.21 12.87
CA ALA A 469 7.57 -23.45 11.62
C ALA A 469 6.23 -22.69 11.41
N SER A 470 5.70 -22.08 12.47
CA SER A 470 4.37 -21.47 12.53
C SER A 470 4.43 -20.10 13.20
N LEU A 471 3.34 -19.32 13.15
CA LEU A 471 3.15 -18.11 13.95
C LEU A 471 2.62 -18.43 15.35
N TRP A 472 2.17 -19.65 15.60
CA TRP A 472 1.64 -20.13 16.87
C TRP A 472 2.52 -21.25 17.43
N ALA A 473 2.64 -21.30 18.75
CA ALA A 473 3.29 -22.38 19.47
C ALA A 473 2.30 -23.52 19.75
N THR A 474 2.81 -24.76 19.87
CA THR A 474 2.04 -25.91 20.31
C THR A 474 2.07 -26.03 21.83
N GLU A 475 0.89 -26.14 22.43
CA GLU A 475 0.72 -26.32 23.87
C GLU A 475 0.71 -27.82 24.28
N CYS A 476 1.01 -28.04 25.53
CA CYS A 476 0.98 -29.29 26.22
C CYS A 476 -0.41 -29.95 26.20
N GLY A 477 -0.49 -31.21 25.84
CA GLY A 477 -1.74 -31.97 25.80
C GLY A 477 -2.34 -32.27 27.18
N ASP A 478 -1.52 -32.19 28.27
CA ASP A 478 -1.95 -32.32 29.67
C ASP A 478 -1.57 -31.04 30.44
N PRO A 479 -2.41 -29.98 30.41
CA PRO A 479 -2.14 -28.73 31.09
C PRO A 479 -1.96 -28.90 32.61
N ALA A 480 -2.64 -29.86 33.24
CA ALA A 480 -2.53 -30.10 34.66
C ALA A 480 -1.12 -30.56 35.05
N ARG A 481 -0.51 -31.42 34.23
CA ARG A 481 0.86 -31.84 34.42
C ARG A 481 1.88 -30.73 34.16
N CYS A 482 1.66 -29.96 33.13
CA CYS A 482 2.56 -28.85 32.74
C CYS A 482 2.52 -27.69 33.75
N LEU A 483 1.42 -27.51 34.48
CA LEU A 483 1.26 -26.55 35.57
C LEU A 483 1.71 -27.12 36.93
N ALA A 484 2.17 -28.37 37.00
CA ALA A 484 2.68 -28.93 38.24
C ALA A 484 3.93 -28.16 38.69
N GLY A 485 3.99 -27.80 39.97
CA GLY A 485 5.13 -27.04 40.54
C GLY A 485 5.12 -25.53 40.25
N VAL A 486 4.07 -25.01 39.61
CA VAL A 486 3.87 -23.59 39.42
C VAL A 486 3.01 -23.02 40.55
N ASP A 487 3.47 -21.95 41.21
CA ASP A 487 2.72 -21.32 42.32
C ASP A 487 1.97 -20.04 41.87
N ARG A 488 2.49 -19.35 40.86
CA ARG A 488 1.88 -18.10 40.33
C ARG A 488 1.84 -18.12 38.80
N VAL A 489 0.69 -17.74 38.25
CA VAL A 489 0.43 -17.69 36.82
C VAL A 489 -0.10 -16.33 36.41
N TRP A 490 0.53 -15.74 35.42
CA TRP A 490 0.00 -14.63 34.66
C TRP A 490 -0.87 -15.17 33.52
N LEU A 491 -2.19 -15.01 33.65
CA LEU A 491 -3.12 -15.42 32.60
C LEU A 491 -3.45 -14.21 31.72
N VAL A 492 -3.24 -14.34 30.41
CA VAL A 492 -3.60 -13.33 29.41
C VAL A 492 -4.67 -13.90 28.50
N VAL A 493 -5.86 -13.34 28.54
CA VAL A 493 -7.00 -13.75 27.70
C VAL A 493 -7.40 -12.62 26.76
N THR A 494 -7.91 -13.00 25.59
CA THR A 494 -8.39 -12.01 24.60
C THR A 494 -9.77 -11.49 24.99
N GLY A 495 -9.99 -10.21 24.73
CA GLY A 495 -11.23 -9.49 25.04
C GLY A 495 -11.33 -9.02 26.50
N HIS A 496 -12.43 -8.33 26.80
CA HIS A 496 -12.76 -7.90 28.17
C HIS A 496 -13.47 -9.04 28.90
N ARG A 497 -12.87 -9.59 29.97
CA ARG A 497 -13.39 -10.73 30.73
C ARG A 497 -13.48 -10.40 32.20
N ALA A 498 -14.68 -10.42 32.74
CA ALA A 498 -14.91 -10.25 34.18
C ALA A 498 -14.35 -11.48 34.96
N ASP A 499 -14.57 -12.68 34.45
CA ASP A 499 -13.94 -13.92 34.90
C ASP A 499 -12.99 -14.41 33.79
N PRO A 500 -11.68 -14.13 33.90
CA PRO A 500 -10.72 -14.54 32.90
C PRO A 500 -10.47 -16.05 32.88
N VAL A 501 -10.64 -16.77 33.99
CA VAL A 501 -10.44 -18.21 34.05
C VAL A 501 -11.60 -18.97 33.42
N ALA A 502 -12.83 -18.50 33.63
CA ALA A 502 -14.00 -19.06 32.96
C ALA A 502 -13.96 -18.87 31.42
N ALA A 503 -13.22 -17.86 30.93
CA ALA A 503 -13.03 -17.63 29.51
C ALA A 503 -12.02 -18.59 28.86
N VAL A 504 -11.30 -19.43 29.62
CA VAL A 504 -10.37 -20.43 29.11
C VAL A 504 -11.09 -21.75 28.89
N PRO A 505 -11.23 -22.24 27.65
CA PRO A 505 -11.96 -23.48 27.38
C PRO A 505 -11.15 -24.73 27.69
N GLY A 506 -11.85 -25.86 27.87
CA GLY A 506 -11.31 -27.22 27.94
C GLY A 506 -10.37 -27.48 29.13
N ALA A 507 -9.56 -28.51 28.98
CA ALA A 507 -8.64 -28.99 30.03
C ALA A 507 -7.69 -27.91 30.59
N LYS A 508 -7.33 -26.93 29.77
CA LYS A 508 -6.53 -25.76 30.21
C LYS A 508 -7.28 -24.93 31.25
N GLY A 509 -8.55 -24.62 30.98
CA GLY A 509 -9.39 -23.88 31.93
C GLY A 509 -9.69 -24.68 33.20
N GLU A 510 -9.92 -25.98 33.08
CA GLU A 510 -10.12 -26.88 34.22
C GLU A 510 -8.86 -26.90 35.11
N ALA A 511 -7.70 -27.16 34.55
CA ALA A 511 -6.44 -27.19 35.29
C ALA A 511 -6.11 -25.87 36.01
N LEU A 512 -6.53 -24.72 35.43
CA LEU A 512 -6.37 -23.41 36.07
C LEU A 512 -7.36 -23.22 37.22
N ARG A 513 -8.64 -23.61 37.07
CA ARG A 513 -9.66 -23.51 38.12
C ARG A 513 -9.36 -24.40 39.32
N ASP A 514 -8.91 -25.60 39.05
CA ASP A 514 -8.67 -26.61 40.12
C ASP A 514 -7.46 -26.26 41.01
N ARG A 515 -6.50 -25.49 40.48
CA ARG A 515 -5.22 -25.29 41.16
C ARG A 515 -4.94 -23.89 41.61
N PHE A 516 -5.61 -22.90 41.03
CA PHE A 516 -5.31 -21.49 41.26
C PHE A 516 -6.54 -20.70 41.61
N THR A 517 -6.35 -19.66 42.45
CA THR A 517 -7.35 -18.63 42.73
C THR A 517 -6.94 -17.33 42.05
N VAL A 518 -7.92 -16.60 41.51
CA VAL A 518 -7.69 -15.27 40.93
C VAL A 518 -7.38 -14.30 42.07
N ARG A 519 -6.20 -13.68 42.02
CA ARG A 519 -5.77 -12.69 42.99
C ARG A 519 -6.08 -11.28 42.54
N GLN A 520 -5.91 -11.02 41.25
CA GLN A 520 -6.13 -9.69 40.67
C GLN A 520 -6.42 -9.79 39.17
N VAL A 521 -7.25 -8.88 38.65
CA VAL A 521 -7.64 -8.79 37.25
C VAL A 521 -7.44 -7.35 36.76
N TRP A 522 -6.84 -7.19 35.58
CA TRP A 522 -6.64 -5.92 34.91
C TRP A 522 -7.19 -5.98 33.49
N PRO A 523 -8.38 -5.41 33.27
CA PRO A 523 -8.91 -5.29 31.91
C PRO A 523 -8.11 -4.23 31.14
N ARG A 524 -7.78 -4.58 29.89
CA ARG A 524 -7.13 -3.69 28.93
C ARG A 524 -7.91 -3.73 27.61
N PRO A 525 -7.80 -2.71 26.77
CA PRO A 525 -8.36 -2.80 25.43
C PRO A 525 -7.92 -4.10 24.73
N GLY A 526 -8.88 -4.91 24.29
CA GLY A 526 -8.67 -6.17 23.58
C GLY A 526 -8.05 -7.33 24.37
N LEU A 527 -7.63 -7.12 25.62
CA LEU A 527 -7.01 -8.13 26.48
C LEU A 527 -7.50 -8.02 27.93
N THR A 528 -7.46 -9.11 28.65
CA THR A 528 -7.56 -9.13 30.12
C THR A 528 -6.35 -9.86 30.67
N VAL A 529 -5.63 -9.23 31.59
CA VAL A 529 -4.52 -9.84 32.34
C VAL A 529 -5.01 -10.21 33.72
N ALA A 530 -4.71 -11.40 34.18
CA ALA A 530 -5.02 -11.84 35.53
C ALA A 530 -3.80 -12.47 36.21
N LEU A 531 -3.64 -12.21 37.49
CA LEU A 531 -2.71 -12.91 38.34
C LEU A 531 -3.43 -13.98 39.13
N LEU A 532 -2.97 -15.19 39.00
CA LEU A 532 -3.46 -16.39 39.66
C LEU A 532 -2.37 -16.88 40.62
N ALA A 533 -2.77 -17.36 41.78
CA ALA A 533 -1.87 -18.00 42.73
C ALA A 533 -2.57 -19.20 43.41
N ARG A 534 -1.78 -20.15 43.83
CA ARG A 534 -2.28 -21.28 44.66
C ARG A 534 -2.84 -20.77 45.98
#